data_9e3cbea177b1872f87d8efc27173cb8c
#
_entry.id   9e3cbea177b1872f87d8efc27173cb8c
#
_cell.length_a   1.000
_cell.length_b   1.000
_cell.length_c   1.000
_cell.angle_alpha   90.00
_cell.angle_beta   90.00
_cell.angle_gamma   90.00
#
_symmetry.space_group_name_H-M   'P 1'
#
loop_
_entity.id
_entity.type
_entity.pdbx_description
1 polymer ?
#
loop_
_entity_poly.entity_id
_entity_poly.type
_entity_poly.pdbx_seq_one_letter_code
_entity_poly.pdbx_strand_id
1 'polypeptide(L)'
;MRFFTKAQVEKAVKARQVQASMGFPVSSAMQGIVDRGVNFQFTSQDIRNADIIFGSEPNSRRGTTAWRQAMTGIPIRQPDAQPQNLEVAMDIMFVNGIPFIVGVTRPLNYIMVGDLDKTYETKAPARQSKIVEKSILEMVGSLKSRNFNPILLTWDGEKAVTQCTPALQFKGLQVQQVAAGAHVSVVERVIRSIKNRFRAVLLSLPYVLTALLTVMAVLFVVRCLNMQVSATSMSGISPREAVQGLKTNGKTDFRFSFG
;
A
#
# COMPACT_ATOMS: atom_id res chain seq x y z
N MET A 1 20.45 -19.67 -27.79
CA MET A 1 19.99 -18.30 -27.96
C MET A 1 18.47 -18.33 -28.09
N ARG A 2 17.68 -17.61 -27.27
CA ARG A 2 16.22 -17.58 -27.40
C ARG A 2 15.84 -16.43 -28.33
N PHE A 3 15.10 -16.73 -29.39
CA PHE A 3 14.58 -15.74 -30.33
C PHE A 3 13.16 -15.33 -29.91
N PHE A 4 12.86 -14.06 -29.89
CA PHE A 4 11.53 -13.52 -29.58
C PHE A 4 10.94 -12.92 -30.85
N THR A 5 9.65 -13.14 -31.07
CA THR A 5 8.90 -12.47 -32.15
C THR A 5 8.67 -10.99 -31.82
N LYS A 6 8.46 -10.16 -32.85
CA LYS A 6 8.15 -8.73 -32.67
C LYS A 6 6.97 -8.51 -31.71
N ALA A 7 5.92 -9.32 -31.84
CA ALA A 7 4.73 -9.25 -30.98
C ALA A 7 5.07 -9.60 -29.50
N GLN A 8 5.97 -10.55 -29.25
CA GLN A 8 6.43 -10.88 -27.90
C GLN A 8 7.25 -9.74 -27.28
N VAL A 9 8.10 -9.09 -28.06
CA VAL A 9 8.87 -7.91 -27.63
C VAL A 9 7.94 -6.75 -27.29
N GLU A 10 6.95 -6.44 -28.14
CA GLU A 10 5.97 -5.38 -27.89
C GLU A 10 5.16 -5.63 -26.60
N LYS A 11 4.72 -6.87 -26.35
CA LYS A 11 4.04 -7.23 -25.10
C LYS A 11 4.95 -7.14 -23.90
N ALA A 12 6.23 -7.51 -24.02
CA ALA A 12 7.23 -7.38 -22.96
C ALA A 12 7.47 -5.89 -22.60
N VAL A 13 7.54 -5.00 -23.60
CA VAL A 13 7.63 -3.54 -23.38
C VAL A 13 6.40 -3.02 -22.63
N LYS A 14 5.19 -3.43 -23.05
CA LYS A 14 3.95 -3.06 -22.33
C LYS A 14 3.95 -3.55 -20.89
N ALA A 15 4.44 -4.77 -20.63
CA ALA A 15 4.56 -5.28 -19.27
C ALA A 15 5.48 -4.42 -18.40
N ARG A 16 6.61 -3.93 -18.94
CA ARG A 16 7.52 -2.99 -18.23
C ARG A 16 6.87 -1.64 -17.94
N GLN A 17 6.16 -1.07 -18.91
CA GLN A 17 5.45 0.20 -18.72
C GLN A 17 4.41 0.09 -17.61
N VAL A 18 3.63 -0.99 -17.59
CA VAL A 18 2.65 -1.24 -16.53
C VAL A 18 3.34 -1.51 -15.19
N GLN A 19 4.48 -2.21 -15.17
CA GLN A 19 5.26 -2.41 -13.95
C GLN A 19 5.67 -1.07 -13.31
N ALA A 20 6.12 -0.11 -14.11
CA ALA A 20 6.42 1.25 -13.66
C ALA A 20 5.18 1.97 -13.12
N SER A 21 4.04 1.89 -13.85
CA SER A 21 2.77 2.50 -13.43
C SER A 21 2.18 1.88 -12.16
N MET A 22 2.61 0.67 -11.80
CA MET A 22 2.24 -0.03 -10.55
C MET A 22 3.19 0.28 -9.38
N GLY A 23 4.15 1.20 -9.54
CA GLY A 23 5.15 1.51 -8.52
C GLY A 23 6.23 0.44 -8.39
N PHE A 24 6.68 -0.11 -9.51
CA PHE A 24 7.77 -1.07 -9.63
C PHE A 24 7.65 -2.32 -8.73
N PRO A 25 6.54 -3.07 -8.78
CA PRO A 25 6.48 -4.36 -8.10
C PRO A 25 7.54 -5.32 -8.66
N VAL A 26 7.99 -6.29 -7.86
CA VAL A 26 8.84 -7.37 -8.38
C VAL A 26 8.07 -8.22 -9.39
N SER A 27 8.75 -8.77 -10.39
CA SER A 27 8.11 -9.50 -11.50
C SER A 27 7.22 -10.67 -11.02
N SER A 28 7.61 -11.37 -9.95
CA SER A 28 6.80 -12.44 -9.36
C SER A 28 5.48 -11.93 -8.75
N ALA A 29 5.50 -10.76 -8.11
CA ALA A 29 4.29 -10.15 -7.59
C ALA A 29 3.35 -9.69 -8.72
N MET A 30 3.92 -9.13 -9.81
CA MET A 30 3.16 -8.73 -10.98
C MET A 30 2.54 -9.93 -11.70
N GLN A 31 3.27 -11.04 -11.85
CA GLN A 31 2.73 -12.30 -12.38
C GLN A 31 1.51 -12.76 -11.56
N GLY A 32 1.65 -12.79 -10.23
CA GLY A 32 0.53 -13.17 -9.35
C GLY A 32 -0.71 -12.28 -9.50
N ILE A 33 -0.56 -11.00 -9.86
CA ILE A 33 -1.71 -10.10 -10.12
C ILE A 33 -2.39 -10.46 -11.44
N VAL A 34 -1.61 -10.72 -12.49
CA VAL A 34 -2.12 -11.16 -13.79
C VAL A 34 -2.86 -12.49 -13.67
N ASP A 35 -2.26 -13.46 -12.98
CA ASP A 35 -2.82 -14.81 -12.80
C ASP A 35 -4.13 -14.82 -11.99
N ARG A 36 -4.34 -13.80 -11.15
CA ARG A 36 -5.58 -13.60 -10.39
C ARG A 36 -6.69 -12.84 -11.16
N GLY A 37 -6.50 -12.65 -12.45
CA GLY A 37 -7.56 -12.20 -13.36
C GLY A 37 -7.69 -10.68 -13.53
N VAL A 38 -6.70 -9.88 -13.13
CA VAL A 38 -6.65 -8.47 -13.53
C VAL A 38 -6.39 -8.41 -15.05
N ASN A 39 -7.31 -7.83 -15.79
CA ASN A 39 -7.28 -7.82 -17.26
C ASN A 39 -6.22 -6.84 -17.80
N PHE A 40 -5.05 -7.36 -18.14
CA PHE A 40 -4.00 -6.65 -18.86
C PHE A 40 -3.98 -7.04 -20.35
N GLN A 41 -3.24 -6.28 -21.16
CA GLN A 41 -3.01 -6.59 -22.59
C GLN A 41 -1.81 -7.53 -22.79
N PHE A 42 -1.34 -8.19 -21.73
CA PHE A 42 -0.21 -9.13 -21.71
C PHE A 42 -0.48 -10.20 -20.64
N THR A 43 0.29 -11.28 -20.71
CA THR A 43 0.18 -12.45 -19.84
C THR A 43 1.37 -12.53 -18.86
N SER A 44 1.31 -13.43 -17.89
CA SER A 44 2.44 -13.75 -17.00
C SER A 44 3.67 -14.23 -17.77
N GLN A 45 3.48 -14.88 -18.94
CA GLN A 45 4.60 -15.27 -19.80
C GLN A 45 5.31 -14.04 -20.41
N ASP A 46 4.56 -13.00 -20.76
CA ASP A 46 5.13 -11.76 -21.33
C ASP A 46 5.95 -11.00 -20.27
N ILE A 47 5.60 -11.10 -18.98
CA ILE A 47 6.42 -10.57 -17.88
C ILE A 47 7.74 -11.35 -17.76
N ARG A 48 7.72 -12.69 -17.89
CA ARG A 48 8.96 -13.50 -17.93
C ARG A 48 9.81 -13.16 -19.14
N ASN A 49 9.19 -12.98 -20.29
CA ASN A 49 9.88 -12.55 -21.50
C ASN A 49 10.55 -11.18 -21.31
N ALA A 50 9.89 -10.23 -20.63
CA ALA A 50 10.45 -8.94 -20.30
C ALA A 50 11.71 -9.07 -19.43
N ASP A 51 11.69 -9.97 -18.43
CA ASP A 51 12.88 -10.24 -17.59
C ASP A 51 14.03 -10.88 -18.37
N ILE A 52 13.72 -11.69 -19.39
CA ILE A 52 14.75 -12.31 -20.26
C ILE A 52 15.33 -11.28 -21.25
N ILE A 53 14.46 -10.45 -21.85
CA ILE A 53 14.85 -9.49 -22.90
C ILE A 53 15.58 -8.28 -22.30
N PHE A 54 15.06 -7.71 -21.21
CA PHE A 54 15.53 -6.44 -20.63
C PHE A 54 16.27 -6.62 -19.30
N GLY A 55 16.36 -7.85 -18.79
CA GLY A 55 16.84 -8.12 -17.43
C GLY A 55 15.77 -7.80 -16.37
N SER A 56 16.08 -8.09 -15.10
CA SER A 56 15.21 -7.74 -13.98
C SER A 56 15.08 -6.22 -13.87
N GLU A 57 13.87 -5.75 -13.50
CA GLU A 57 13.62 -4.32 -13.36
C GLU A 57 14.50 -3.70 -12.25
N PRO A 58 15.39 -2.73 -12.60
CA PRO A 58 16.43 -2.27 -11.66
C PRO A 58 15.86 -1.46 -10.48
N ASN A 59 14.81 -0.66 -10.68
CA ASN A 59 14.22 0.14 -9.62
C ASN A 59 13.49 -0.73 -8.59
N SER A 60 12.82 -1.80 -9.05
CA SER A 60 12.23 -2.81 -8.17
C SER A 60 13.32 -3.46 -7.28
N ARG A 61 14.44 -3.85 -7.88
CA ARG A 61 15.57 -4.45 -7.14
C ARG A 61 16.19 -3.48 -6.14
N ARG A 62 16.45 -2.24 -6.54
CA ARG A 62 17.01 -1.21 -5.66
C ARG A 62 16.08 -0.85 -4.52
N GLY A 63 14.76 -0.80 -4.77
CA GLY A 63 13.76 -0.54 -3.75
C GLY A 63 13.61 -1.66 -2.71
N THR A 64 13.97 -2.89 -3.07
CA THR A 64 13.80 -4.09 -2.20
C THR A 64 15.08 -4.55 -1.50
N THR A 65 16.17 -3.78 -1.55
CA THR A 65 17.44 -4.10 -0.87
C THR A 65 17.27 -4.01 0.65
N ALA A 66 16.64 -5.02 1.24
CA ALA A 66 16.58 -5.25 2.68
C ALA A 66 16.67 -6.76 2.94
N TRP A 67 17.29 -7.13 4.06
CA TRP A 67 17.43 -8.52 4.49
C TRP A 67 16.07 -9.22 4.52
N ARG A 68 15.94 -10.35 3.81
CA ARG A 68 14.76 -11.21 3.86
C ARG A 68 14.89 -12.21 5.01
N GLN A 69 14.00 -12.14 5.99
CA GLN A 69 13.73 -13.31 6.83
C GLN A 69 12.91 -14.34 6.04
N ALA A 70 13.26 -15.60 6.20
CA ALA A 70 12.52 -16.71 5.59
C ALA A 70 11.06 -16.72 6.09
N MET A 71 10.11 -16.80 5.16
CA MET A 71 8.68 -16.93 5.51
C MET A 71 8.36 -18.38 5.87
N THR A 72 7.95 -18.60 7.10
CA THR A 72 7.27 -19.83 7.52
C THR A 72 5.81 -19.83 7.04
N GLY A 73 5.33 -21.01 6.63
CA GLY A 73 4.10 -21.25 5.90
C GLY A 73 2.85 -20.45 6.34
N ILE A 74 2.08 -20.03 5.35
CA ILE A 74 0.84 -19.25 5.52
C ILE A 74 -0.33 -20.22 5.62
N PRO A 75 -1.13 -20.21 6.68
CA PRO A 75 -2.36 -20.99 6.74
C PRO A 75 -3.40 -20.45 5.73
N ILE A 76 -3.96 -21.34 4.93
CA ILE A 76 -5.07 -21.04 4.02
C ILE A 76 -6.32 -20.85 4.88
N ARG A 77 -6.87 -19.63 4.95
CA ARG A 77 -8.18 -19.35 5.55
C ARG A 77 -9.25 -19.35 4.47
N GLN A 78 -10.39 -19.96 4.79
CA GLN A 78 -11.59 -19.91 3.94
C GLN A 78 -12.20 -18.49 3.94
N PRO A 79 -12.83 -18.07 2.84
CA PRO A 79 -13.45 -16.75 2.74
C PRO A 79 -14.73 -16.73 3.57
N ASP A 80 -14.69 -16.05 4.72
CA ASP A 80 -15.88 -15.67 5.44
C ASP A 80 -16.57 -14.47 4.77
N ALA A 81 -17.88 -14.34 4.97
CA ALA A 81 -18.66 -13.20 4.50
C ALA A 81 -18.00 -11.88 4.92
N GLN A 82 -18.05 -10.85 4.07
CA GLN A 82 -17.41 -9.55 4.36
C GLN A 82 -17.88 -9.02 5.72
N PRO A 83 -16.98 -8.92 6.71
CA PRO A 83 -17.38 -8.43 8.02
C PRO A 83 -17.70 -6.93 7.91
N GLN A 84 -18.87 -6.53 8.40
CA GLN A 84 -19.20 -5.12 8.54
C GLN A 84 -18.32 -4.43 9.60
N ASN A 85 -17.86 -5.18 10.59
CA ASN A 85 -16.94 -4.71 11.61
C ASN A 85 -15.48 -4.89 11.16
N LEU A 86 -14.68 -3.86 11.36
CA LEU A 86 -13.27 -3.85 11.02
C LEU A 86 -12.39 -3.52 12.23
N GLU A 87 -11.24 -4.17 12.29
CA GLU A 87 -10.10 -3.68 13.06
C GLU A 87 -9.21 -2.81 12.16
N VAL A 88 -8.63 -1.76 12.72
CA VAL A 88 -7.64 -0.93 12.04
C VAL A 88 -6.35 -0.92 12.84
N ALA A 89 -5.33 -1.56 12.30
CA ALA A 89 -3.97 -1.48 12.84
C ALA A 89 -3.31 -0.20 12.35
N MET A 90 -2.72 0.57 13.26
CA MET A 90 -2.15 1.89 12.97
C MET A 90 -0.70 1.99 13.43
N ASP A 91 0.09 2.80 12.71
CA ASP A 91 1.44 3.18 13.09
C ASP A 91 1.85 4.47 12.36
N ILE A 92 2.90 5.13 12.86
CA ILE A 92 3.47 6.33 12.21
C ILE A 92 4.75 5.97 11.47
N MET A 93 4.80 6.30 10.18
CA MET A 93 6.00 6.15 9.36
C MET A 93 6.57 7.51 8.95
N PHE A 94 7.87 7.52 8.66
CA PHE A 94 8.56 8.66 8.06
C PHE A 94 9.03 8.32 6.65
N VAL A 95 8.79 9.26 5.73
CA VAL A 95 9.29 9.22 4.37
C VAL A 95 9.90 10.59 4.05
N ASN A 96 11.18 10.64 3.73
CA ASN A 96 11.93 11.89 3.51
C ASN A 96 11.73 12.94 4.63
N GLY A 97 11.69 12.51 5.88
CA GLY A 97 11.46 13.37 7.05
C GLY A 97 10.00 13.74 7.31
N ILE A 98 9.08 13.47 6.39
CA ILE A 98 7.66 13.76 6.52
C ILE A 98 6.98 12.62 7.29
N PRO A 99 6.25 12.92 8.39
CA PRO A 99 5.49 11.92 9.14
C PRO A 99 4.14 11.62 8.48
N PHE A 100 3.80 10.33 8.43
CA PHE A 100 2.51 9.82 7.94
C PHE A 100 1.93 8.86 8.96
N ILE A 101 0.63 8.96 9.22
CA ILE A 101 -0.10 7.90 9.91
C ILE A 101 -0.57 6.87 8.87
N VAL A 102 -0.32 5.60 9.14
CA VAL A 102 -0.73 4.48 8.30
C VAL A 102 -1.76 3.66 9.04
N GLY A 103 -2.91 3.40 8.42
CA GLY A 103 -3.93 2.50 8.91
C GLY A 103 -4.10 1.31 7.96
N VAL A 104 -4.24 0.11 8.50
CA VAL A 104 -4.48 -1.12 7.74
C VAL A 104 -5.69 -1.84 8.31
N THR A 105 -6.73 -2.02 7.50
CA THR A 105 -7.94 -2.70 7.93
C THR A 105 -7.76 -4.22 7.96
N ARG A 106 -8.38 -4.87 8.94
CA ARG A 106 -8.49 -6.33 9.01
C ARG A 106 -9.96 -6.73 8.94
N PRO A 107 -10.32 -7.74 8.15
CA PRO A 107 -9.47 -8.63 7.33
C PRO A 107 -9.20 -8.12 5.90
N LEU A 108 -9.70 -6.95 5.48
CA LEU A 108 -9.69 -6.49 4.09
C LEU A 108 -8.31 -6.06 3.57
N ASN A 109 -7.34 -5.83 4.46
CA ASN A 109 -5.99 -5.35 4.14
C ASN A 109 -5.98 -4.01 3.36
N TYR A 110 -7.04 -3.19 3.49
CA TYR A 110 -7.10 -1.88 2.87
C TYR A 110 -6.19 -0.91 3.61
N ILE A 111 -5.31 -0.25 2.86
CA ILE A 111 -4.30 0.66 3.39
C ILE A 111 -4.81 2.09 3.27
N MET A 112 -4.77 2.81 4.38
CA MET A 112 -5.05 4.24 4.47
C MET A 112 -3.80 4.96 4.94
N VAL A 113 -3.57 6.16 4.41
CA VAL A 113 -2.45 7.02 4.83
C VAL A 113 -2.96 8.43 5.00
N GLY A 114 -2.61 9.04 6.13
CA GLY A 114 -2.82 10.45 6.42
C GLY A 114 -1.47 11.16 6.56
N ASP A 115 -1.34 12.31 5.95
CA ASP A 115 -0.20 13.18 6.11
C ASP A 115 -0.31 13.96 7.44
N LEU A 116 0.72 13.89 8.26
CA LEU A 116 0.80 14.58 9.55
C LEU A 116 1.64 15.85 9.51
N ASP A 117 2.32 16.13 8.41
CA ASP A 117 3.07 17.36 8.21
C ASP A 117 2.28 18.34 7.36
N LYS A 118 1.55 19.23 8.03
CA LYS A 118 0.80 20.31 7.38
C LYS A 118 1.61 21.60 7.25
N THR A 119 2.92 21.56 7.44
CA THR A 119 3.78 22.76 7.41
C THR A 119 3.81 23.41 6.03
N TYR A 120 3.57 22.67 4.96
CA TYR A 120 3.40 23.21 3.61
C TYR A 120 2.02 23.85 3.39
N GLU A 121 1.02 23.56 4.24
CA GLU A 121 -0.30 24.20 4.23
C GLU A 121 -0.42 25.23 5.38
N THR A 122 0.13 24.90 6.54
CA THR A 122 0.03 25.72 7.77
C THR A 122 1.34 25.64 8.54
N LYS A 123 1.75 26.73 9.22
CA LYS A 123 2.97 26.76 10.06
C LYS A 123 2.81 25.96 11.37
N ALA A 124 1.88 25.03 11.47
CA ALA A 124 1.68 24.23 12.67
C ALA A 124 2.75 23.15 12.79
N PRO A 125 3.30 22.90 13.98
CA PRO A 125 4.28 21.85 14.17
C PRO A 125 3.68 20.47 13.87
N ALA A 126 4.44 19.67 13.13
CA ALA A 126 4.10 18.27 12.83
C ALA A 126 3.89 17.45 14.12
N ARG A 127 3.04 16.43 14.06
CA ARG A 127 2.75 15.48 15.17
C ARG A 127 1.99 16.04 16.37
N GLN A 128 1.30 17.15 16.26
CA GLN A 128 0.36 17.52 17.32
C GLN A 128 -0.73 16.45 17.43
N SER A 129 -1.09 16.10 18.67
CA SER A 129 -2.15 15.13 18.94
C SER A 129 -3.46 15.44 18.20
N LYS A 130 -3.80 16.72 18.05
CA LYS A 130 -4.98 17.16 17.26
C LYS A 130 -4.89 16.83 15.78
N ILE A 131 -3.72 16.91 15.16
CA ILE A 131 -3.51 16.54 13.74
C ILE A 131 -3.65 15.03 13.58
N VAL A 132 -3.05 14.27 14.49
CA VAL A 132 -3.16 12.80 14.53
C VAL A 132 -4.62 12.39 14.72
N GLU A 133 -5.32 12.97 15.71
CA GLU A 133 -6.75 12.73 15.95
C GLU A 133 -7.58 13.00 14.70
N LYS A 134 -7.41 14.16 14.08
CA LYS A 134 -8.12 14.54 12.85
C LYS A 134 -7.90 13.49 11.74
N SER A 135 -6.65 13.10 11.49
CA SER A 135 -6.32 12.12 10.46
C SER A 135 -6.95 10.74 10.75
N ILE A 136 -6.94 10.30 12.01
CA ILE A 136 -7.62 9.05 12.41
C ILE A 136 -9.13 9.15 12.14
N LEU A 137 -9.75 10.26 12.51
CA LEU A 137 -11.19 10.45 12.30
C LEU A 137 -11.58 10.54 10.82
N GLU A 138 -10.74 11.13 9.98
CA GLU A 138 -10.92 11.13 8.53
C GLU A 138 -10.86 9.71 7.95
N MET A 139 -9.91 8.88 8.40
CA MET A 139 -9.83 7.47 8.01
C MET A 139 -11.07 6.69 8.45
N VAL A 140 -11.47 6.82 9.71
CA VAL A 140 -12.68 6.18 10.27
C VAL A 140 -13.93 6.66 9.52
N GLY A 141 -14.07 7.96 9.28
CA GLY A 141 -15.17 8.54 8.51
C GLY A 141 -15.26 8.00 7.10
N SER A 142 -14.11 7.84 6.44
CA SER A 142 -14.00 7.23 5.10
C SER A 142 -14.45 5.77 5.06
N LEU A 143 -14.22 4.99 6.10
CA LEU A 143 -14.73 3.62 6.23
C LEU A 143 -16.23 3.61 6.53
N LYS A 144 -16.69 4.44 7.48
CA LYS A 144 -18.12 4.56 7.84
C LYS A 144 -18.99 4.98 6.65
N SER A 145 -18.51 5.89 5.80
CA SER A 145 -19.24 6.32 4.60
C SER A 145 -19.41 5.20 3.56
N ARG A 146 -18.72 4.07 3.73
CA ARG A 146 -18.80 2.87 2.89
C ARG A 146 -19.44 1.68 3.60
N ASN A 147 -20.24 1.94 4.64
CA ASN A 147 -20.95 0.92 5.46
C ASN A 147 -20.05 -0.04 6.24
N PHE A 148 -18.79 0.35 6.48
CA PHE A 148 -17.92 -0.38 7.39
C PHE A 148 -17.93 0.24 8.77
N ASN A 149 -17.85 -0.60 9.80
CA ASN A 149 -17.81 -0.16 11.19
C ASN A 149 -16.43 -0.47 11.79
N PRO A 150 -15.47 0.46 11.80
CA PRO A 150 -14.21 0.29 12.52
C PRO A 150 -14.49 0.33 14.02
N ILE A 151 -14.41 -0.84 14.66
CA ILE A 151 -14.71 -1.00 16.08
C ILE A 151 -13.48 -0.94 16.97
N LEU A 152 -12.33 -1.35 16.44
CA LEU A 152 -11.09 -1.47 17.19
C LEU A 152 -9.93 -0.81 16.44
N LEU A 153 -9.23 0.10 17.13
CA LEU A 153 -7.98 0.68 16.68
C LEU A 153 -6.83 0.10 17.50
N THR A 154 -5.82 -0.46 16.84
CA THR A 154 -4.65 -1.04 17.50
C THR A 154 -3.37 -0.33 17.09
N TRP A 155 -2.48 -0.01 18.06
CA TRP A 155 -1.16 0.58 17.82
C TRP A 155 -0.12 0.19 18.87
N ASP A 156 1.15 0.51 18.65
CA ASP A 156 2.27 0.12 19.52
C ASP A 156 2.64 1.12 20.62
N GLY A 157 1.78 2.10 20.93
CA GLY A 157 1.95 2.99 22.09
C GLY A 157 2.68 4.29 21.83
N GLU A 158 2.75 4.78 20.60
CA GLU A 158 3.33 6.11 20.32
C GLU A 158 2.56 7.22 21.07
N LYS A 159 3.31 8.10 21.77
CA LYS A 159 2.76 9.13 22.66
C LYS A 159 1.69 10.02 22.01
N ALA A 160 1.90 10.42 20.75
CA ALA A 160 0.96 11.28 20.02
C ALA A 160 -0.41 10.63 19.84
N VAL A 161 -0.45 9.32 19.61
CA VAL A 161 -1.68 8.55 19.46
C VAL A 161 -2.31 8.26 20.82
N THR A 162 -1.49 7.94 21.83
CA THR A 162 -1.97 7.75 23.21
C THR A 162 -2.68 8.97 23.76
N GLN A 163 -2.20 10.18 23.44
CA GLN A 163 -2.86 11.43 23.84
C GLN A 163 -4.24 11.64 23.20
N CYS A 164 -4.49 11.03 22.04
CA CYS A 164 -5.79 11.11 21.35
C CYS A 164 -6.80 10.09 21.87
N THR A 165 -6.36 9.07 22.63
CA THR A 165 -7.20 7.94 23.08
C THR A 165 -8.50 8.39 23.74
N PRO A 166 -8.53 9.33 24.71
CA PRO A 166 -9.79 9.74 25.35
C PRO A 166 -10.80 10.34 24.36
N ALA A 167 -10.31 11.15 23.40
CA ALA A 167 -11.15 11.79 22.39
C ALA A 167 -11.73 10.74 21.41
N LEU A 168 -10.94 9.73 21.03
CA LEU A 168 -11.37 8.66 20.15
C LEU A 168 -12.39 7.74 20.85
N GLN A 169 -12.18 7.43 22.12
CA GLN A 169 -13.11 6.63 22.93
C GLN A 169 -14.46 7.35 23.13
N PHE A 170 -14.41 8.67 23.37
CA PHE A 170 -15.64 9.49 23.45
C PHE A 170 -16.47 9.43 22.15
N LYS A 171 -15.81 9.22 20.98
CA LYS A 171 -16.47 9.02 19.69
C LYS A 171 -16.85 7.57 19.38
N GLY A 172 -16.82 6.70 20.40
CA GLY A 172 -17.26 5.31 20.31
C GLY A 172 -16.27 4.34 19.68
N LEU A 173 -14.99 4.72 19.56
CA LEU A 173 -13.93 3.87 19.04
C LEU A 173 -13.23 3.15 20.19
N GLN A 174 -13.16 1.82 20.14
CA GLN A 174 -12.30 1.07 21.04
C GLN A 174 -10.85 1.23 20.61
N VAL A 175 -10.00 1.52 21.59
CA VAL A 175 -8.59 1.76 21.38
C VAL A 175 -7.79 0.78 22.21
N GLN A 176 -6.99 -0.04 21.56
CA GLN A 176 -6.12 -1.02 22.19
C GLN A 176 -4.66 -0.70 21.90
N GLN A 177 -3.92 -0.37 22.95
CA GLN A 177 -2.49 -0.29 22.87
C GLN A 177 -1.90 -1.70 22.99
N VAL A 178 -1.05 -2.07 22.04
CA VAL A 178 -0.29 -3.32 22.10
C VAL A 178 0.90 -3.11 23.02
N ALA A 179 1.29 -4.13 23.80
CA ALA A 179 2.41 -4.05 24.71
C ALA A 179 3.70 -3.65 23.99
N ALA A 180 4.53 -2.84 24.62
CA ALA A 180 5.81 -2.40 24.08
C ALA A 180 6.67 -3.63 23.68
N GLY A 181 7.05 -3.69 22.40
CA GLY A 181 7.77 -4.82 21.81
C GLY A 181 6.89 -5.91 21.16
N ALA A 182 5.58 -5.91 21.35
CA ALA A 182 4.66 -6.74 20.60
C ALA A 182 4.15 -5.95 19.37
N HIS A 183 5.02 -5.84 18.38
CA HIS A 183 4.77 -5.09 17.17
C HIS A 183 3.48 -5.50 16.43
N VAL A 184 2.76 -4.53 15.92
CA VAL A 184 1.61 -4.81 15.04
C VAL A 184 2.13 -5.23 13.66
N SER A 185 2.57 -6.48 13.56
CA SER A 185 3.33 -7.06 12.44
C SER A 185 2.70 -6.81 11.05
N VAL A 186 1.39 -6.55 11.00
CA VAL A 186 0.69 -6.27 9.73
C VAL A 186 0.99 -4.86 9.24
N VAL A 187 0.87 -3.84 10.10
CA VAL A 187 1.12 -2.46 9.68
C VAL A 187 2.60 -2.22 9.39
N GLU A 188 3.51 -2.82 10.16
CA GLU A 188 4.95 -2.76 9.89
C GLU A 188 5.32 -3.35 8.52
N ARG A 189 4.72 -4.49 8.16
CA ARG A 189 4.92 -5.12 6.84
C ARG A 189 4.42 -4.21 5.73
N VAL A 190 3.29 -3.56 5.91
CA VAL A 190 2.72 -2.61 4.96
C VAL A 190 3.62 -1.37 4.84
N ILE A 191 4.07 -0.79 5.96
CA ILE A 191 5.01 0.33 5.98
C ILE A 191 6.29 -0.01 5.22
N ARG A 192 6.84 -1.20 5.43
CA ARG A 192 8.02 -1.68 4.67
C ARG A 192 7.73 -1.75 3.18
N SER A 193 6.56 -2.24 2.79
CA SER A 193 6.14 -2.30 1.38
C SER A 193 5.98 -0.92 0.76
N ILE A 194 5.39 0.03 1.48
CA ILE A 194 5.26 1.42 1.05
C ILE A 194 6.65 2.03 0.84
N LYS A 195 7.53 1.94 1.84
CA LYS A 195 8.89 2.49 1.77
C LYS A 195 9.72 1.89 0.63
N ASN A 196 9.60 0.59 0.38
CA ASN A 196 10.30 -0.08 -0.71
C ASN A 196 9.84 0.43 -2.08
N ARG A 197 8.52 0.53 -2.28
CA ARG A 197 7.96 1.04 -3.54
C ARG A 197 8.20 2.53 -3.73
N PHE A 198 8.09 3.32 -2.66
CA PHE A 198 8.43 4.73 -2.71
C PHE A 198 9.89 4.93 -3.16
N ARG A 199 10.85 4.16 -2.60
CA ARG A 199 12.24 4.21 -3.04
C ARG A 199 12.41 3.83 -4.52
N ALA A 200 11.66 2.82 -4.99
CA ALA A 200 11.70 2.43 -6.39
C ALA A 200 11.17 3.55 -7.32
N VAL A 201 10.07 4.21 -6.91
CA VAL A 201 9.55 5.39 -7.61
C VAL A 201 10.57 6.53 -7.60
N LEU A 202 11.10 6.87 -6.43
CA LEU A 202 12.10 7.95 -6.29
C LEU A 202 13.31 7.74 -7.22
N LEU A 203 13.82 6.50 -7.30
CA LEU A 203 14.96 6.15 -8.13
C LEU A 203 14.66 6.14 -9.65
N SER A 204 13.40 6.17 -10.04
CA SER A 204 12.99 6.28 -11.44
C SER A 204 12.85 7.72 -11.92
N LEU A 205 12.84 8.70 -11.00
CA LEU A 205 12.62 10.09 -11.33
C LEU A 205 13.96 10.81 -11.66
N PRO A 206 13.96 11.70 -12.65
CA PRO A 206 15.15 12.47 -13.00
C PRO A 206 15.35 13.72 -12.14
N TYR A 207 14.50 13.93 -11.11
CA TYR A 207 14.49 15.12 -10.25
C TYR A 207 14.26 14.74 -8.78
N VAL A 208 14.61 15.68 -7.88
CA VAL A 208 14.39 15.54 -6.44
C VAL A 208 12.95 15.93 -6.09
N LEU A 209 12.29 15.12 -5.25
CA LEU A 209 10.93 15.40 -4.81
C LEU A 209 10.90 16.54 -3.78
N THR A 210 10.00 17.49 -3.98
CA THR A 210 9.60 18.46 -2.94
C THR A 210 8.75 17.76 -1.86
N ALA A 211 8.48 18.44 -0.75
CA ALA A 211 7.60 17.89 0.31
C ALA A 211 6.24 17.47 -0.25
N LEU A 212 5.57 18.34 -1.02
CA LEU A 212 4.28 18.03 -1.63
C LEU A 212 4.34 16.84 -2.59
N LEU A 213 5.36 16.80 -3.47
CA LEU A 213 5.54 15.66 -4.37
C LEU A 213 5.86 14.36 -3.63
N THR A 214 6.55 14.44 -2.48
CA THR A 214 6.79 13.28 -1.61
C THR A 214 5.47 12.73 -1.07
N VAL A 215 4.56 13.60 -0.60
CA VAL A 215 3.21 13.20 -0.15
C VAL A 215 2.44 12.54 -1.29
N MET A 216 2.42 13.16 -2.47
CA MET A 216 1.74 12.61 -3.65
C MET A 216 2.31 11.26 -4.09
N ALA A 217 3.63 11.09 -4.03
CA ALA A 217 4.29 9.81 -4.35
C ALA A 217 3.92 8.70 -3.34
N VAL A 218 3.82 9.02 -2.04
CA VAL A 218 3.35 8.07 -1.02
C VAL A 218 1.90 7.67 -1.30
N LEU A 219 1.02 8.62 -1.58
CA LEU A 219 -0.39 8.35 -1.92
C LEU A 219 -0.52 7.52 -3.21
N PHE A 220 0.28 7.80 -4.23
CA PHE A 220 0.36 7.00 -5.45
C PHE A 220 0.74 5.54 -5.15
N VAL A 221 1.78 5.33 -4.34
CA VAL A 221 2.23 3.99 -3.93
C VAL A 221 1.12 3.25 -3.18
N VAL A 222 0.45 3.90 -2.24
CA VAL A 222 -0.67 3.31 -1.47
C VAL A 222 -1.84 2.96 -2.38
N ARG A 223 -2.19 3.84 -3.33
CA ARG A 223 -3.19 3.54 -4.37
C ARG A 223 -2.82 2.27 -5.14
N CYS A 224 -1.57 2.17 -5.61
CA CYS A 224 -1.09 1.00 -6.35
C CYS A 224 -1.14 -0.29 -5.50
N LEU A 225 -0.83 -0.20 -4.20
CA LEU A 225 -0.92 -1.34 -3.27
C LEU A 225 -2.38 -1.79 -3.09
N ASN A 226 -3.31 -0.87 -2.90
CA ASN A 226 -4.73 -1.17 -2.73
C ASN A 226 -5.39 -1.76 -3.99
N MET A 227 -4.85 -1.51 -5.16
CA MET A 227 -5.33 -2.07 -6.43
C MET A 227 -4.86 -3.50 -6.68
N GLN A 228 -3.89 -3.99 -5.91
CA GLN A 228 -3.28 -5.30 -6.13
C GLN A 228 -3.95 -6.34 -5.26
N VAL A 229 -4.32 -7.46 -5.88
CA VAL A 229 -4.80 -8.63 -5.13
C VAL A 229 -3.63 -9.24 -4.37
N SER A 230 -3.70 -9.22 -3.04
CA SER A 230 -2.69 -9.84 -2.19
C SER A 230 -2.81 -11.37 -2.23
N ALA A 231 -1.68 -12.07 -2.04
CA ALA A 231 -1.69 -13.52 -1.85
C ALA A 231 -2.48 -13.95 -0.60
N THR A 232 -2.64 -13.04 0.36
CA THR A 232 -3.42 -13.24 1.59
C THR A 232 -4.85 -12.70 1.48
N SER A 233 -5.28 -12.25 0.30
CA SER A 233 -6.67 -11.83 0.08
C SER A 233 -7.58 -13.05 0.13
N MET A 234 -8.52 -13.05 1.07
CA MET A 234 -9.43 -14.18 1.31
C MET A 234 -10.42 -14.41 0.16
N SER A 235 -10.76 -13.36 -0.58
CA SER A 235 -11.77 -13.39 -1.65
C SER A 235 -11.19 -13.32 -3.07
N GLY A 236 -9.86 -13.23 -3.21
CA GLY A 236 -9.23 -13.04 -4.53
C GLY A 236 -9.49 -11.66 -5.15
N ILE A 237 -10.13 -10.73 -4.43
CA ILE A 237 -10.38 -9.35 -4.85
C ILE A 237 -9.34 -8.40 -4.27
N SER A 238 -9.16 -7.24 -4.89
CA SER A 238 -8.23 -6.22 -4.37
C SER A 238 -8.82 -5.51 -3.14
N PRO A 239 -7.98 -4.98 -2.22
CA PRO A 239 -8.46 -4.17 -1.10
C PRO A 239 -9.33 -2.99 -1.54
N ARG A 240 -9.01 -2.36 -2.68
CA ARG A 240 -9.82 -1.30 -3.28
C ARG A 240 -11.21 -1.80 -3.67
N GLU A 241 -11.29 -2.95 -4.31
CA GLU A 241 -12.57 -3.55 -4.70
C GLU A 241 -13.40 -3.92 -3.48
N ALA A 242 -12.75 -4.50 -2.46
CA ALA A 242 -13.42 -4.88 -1.21
C ALA A 242 -14.03 -3.67 -0.47
N VAL A 243 -13.34 -2.51 -0.45
CA VAL A 243 -13.77 -1.35 0.34
C VAL A 243 -14.55 -0.34 -0.50
N GLN A 244 -14.22 -0.18 -1.77
CA GLN A 244 -14.79 0.86 -2.64
C GLN A 244 -15.76 0.30 -3.68
N GLY A 245 -15.86 -1.03 -3.84
CA GLY A 245 -16.63 -1.67 -4.91
C GLY A 245 -16.05 -1.44 -6.31
N LEU A 246 -14.86 -0.85 -6.40
CA LEU A 246 -14.24 -0.47 -7.68
C LEU A 246 -13.25 -1.55 -8.13
N LYS A 247 -13.67 -2.36 -9.10
CA LYS A 247 -12.81 -3.38 -9.69
C LYS A 247 -11.60 -2.74 -10.37
N THR A 248 -10.42 -3.32 -10.13
CA THR A 248 -9.19 -2.85 -10.78
C THR A 248 -9.20 -3.24 -12.25
N ASN A 249 -8.99 -2.26 -13.12
CA ASN A 249 -8.87 -2.45 -14.56
C ASN A 249 -7.43 -2.14 -15.00
N GLY A 250 -6.72 -3.18 -15.45
CA GLY A 250 -5.32 -3.04 -15.86
C GLY A 250 -5.09 -2.09 -17.05
N LYS A 251 -6.14 -1.84 -17.88
CA LYS A 251 -6.03 -0.95 -19.04
C LYS A 251 -6.16 0.53 -18.69
N THR A 252 -6.92 0.86 -17.65
CA THR A 252 -7.23 2.26 -17.29
C THR A 252 -6.50 2.73 -16.04
N ASP A 253 -6.37 1.86 -15.03
CA ASP A 253 -5.84 2.25 -13.72
C ASP A 253 -4.31 2.42 -13.71
N PHE A 254 -3.59 1.77 -14.63
CA PHE A 254 -2.12 1.80 -14.71
C PHE A 254 -1.62 2.42 -16.03
N ARG A 255 -2.31 3.46 -16.51
CA ARG A 255 -1.92 4.15 -17.76
C ARG A 255 -0.67 5.01 -17.61
N PHE A 256 -0.46 5.57 -16.43
CA PHE A 256 0.62 6.52 -16.16
C PHE A 256 1.44 6.09 -14.97
N SER A 257 2.75 6.28 -15.04
CA SER A 257 3.67 6.21 -13.92
C SER A 257 3.59 7.52 -13.11
N PHE A 258 4.20 7.53 -11.93
CA PHE A 258 4.37 8.76 -11.17
C PHE A 258 5.50 9.60 -11.78
N GLY A 259 5.25 10.88 -12.08
CA GLY A 259 6.20 11.84 -12.62
C GLY A 259 6.21 11.99 -14.12
#